data_6e3a87bcfc9b5ab36319cfb75cdb05f4
#
_entry.id   6e3a87bcfc9b5ab36319cfb75cdb05f4
#
_cell.length_a   1.000
_cell.length_b   1.000
_cell.length_c   1.000
_cell.angle_alpha   90.00
_cell.angle_beta   90.00
_cell.angle_gamma   90.00
#
_symmetry.space_group_name_H-M   'P 1'
#
loop_
_entity.id
_entity.type
_entity.pdbx_description
1 polymer ?
#
loop_
_entity_poly.entity_id
_entity_poly.type
_entity_poly.pdbx_seq_one_letter_code
_entity_poly.pdbx_strand_id
1 'polypeptide(L)'
;MAKIIAISNQKGGVGKTTTSVNLAACLGKMGKKTLLVDADPQGNATSGVAIDKSKVKFSTYSILVDGAKAEQCVLTTPYDNLHILPSSLDLAAAELEIAEKPHREALLKNALLPIKQYYDYIIIDCPPSLGLITANALTVADTFLVPIQCEYYALEGLSQLINTVKRIKRQYNESIEIEGVLLTMYDGRLNLTQQVVDEVKKFFPRKVFKTVVPRGVRLSEAPSFGMPVIYYDKSCKGSQAYTALAEEIVGKERG
;
A
#
# COMPACT_ATOMS: atom_id res chain seq x y z
N MET A 1 11.95 -13.02 8.21
CA MET A 1 11.85 -12.45 6.83
C MET A 1 10.69 -11.47 6.82
N ALA A 2 10.82 -10.37 6.07
CA ALA A 2 9.77 -9.36 6.02
C ALA A 2 8.43 -9.94 5.55
N LYS A 3 7.33 -9.39 6.07
CA LYS A 3 6.00 -9.56 5.52
C LYS A 3 5.74 -8.48 4.46
N ILE A 4 5.40 -8.88 3.25
CA ILE A 4 5.12 -7.98 2.13
C ILE A 4 3.61 -7.81 2.00
N ILE A 5 3.12 -6.57 2.15
CA ILE A 5 1.70 -6.23 2.08
C ILE A 5 1.47 -5.24 0.94
N ALA A 6 0.72 -5.64 -0.09
CA ALA A 6 0.29 -4.73 -1.16
C ALA A 6 -1.00 -4.00 -0.74
N ILE A 7 -1.01 -2.66 -0.86
CA ILE A 7 -2.20 -1.85 -0.61
C ILE A 7 -2.86 -1.58 -1.97
N SER A 8 -3.95 -2.26 -2.26
CA SER A 8 -4.54 -2.24 -3.61
C SER A 8 -6.04 -2.06 -3.59
N ASN A 9 -6.53 -1.21 -4.48
CA ASN A 9 -7.93 -1.09 -4.88
C ASN A 9 -7.98 -0.36 -6.22
N GLN A 10 -8.84 -0.82 -7.15
CA GLN A 10 -9.01 -0.20 -8.46
C GLN A 10 -9.60 1.21 -8.37
N LYS A 11 -10.45 1.49 -7.38
CA LYS A 11 -11.08 2.79 -7.19
C LYS A 11 -10.04 3.83 -6.76
N GLY A 12 -9.98 4.97 -7.45
CA GLY A 12 -9.20 6.14 -7.04
C GLY A 12 -9.80 6.79 -5.77
N GLY A 13 -8.96 7.47 -4.98
CA GLY A 13 -9.40 8.26 -3.84
C GLY A 13 -9.85 7.48 -2.59
N VAL A 14 -9.73 6.15 -2.56
CA VAL A 14 -10.14 5.32 -1.39
C VAL A 14 -9.13 5.33 -0.23
N GLY A 15 -8.05 6.07 -0.33
CA GLY A 15 -7.03 6.18 0.73
C GLY A 15 -5.93 5.11 0.64
N LYS A 16 -5.60 4.56 -0.54
CA LYS A 16 -4.47 3.64 -0.73
C LYS A 16 -3.16 4.25 -0.22
N THR A 17 -2.70 5.32 -0.85
CA THR A 17 -1.46 6.02 -0.50
C THR A 17 -1.48 6.51 0.95
N THR A 18 -2.60 7.08 1.41
CA THR A 18 -2.75 7.49 2.82
C THR A 18 -2.54 6.30 3.75
N THR A 19 -3.09 5.13 3.41
CA THR A 19 -2.91 3.90 4.21
C THR A 19 -1.46 3.41 4.13
N SER A 20 -0.86 3.36 2.95
CA SER A 20 0.51 2.89 2.73
C SER A 20 1.52 3.71 3.54
N VAL A 21 1.47 5.04 3.41
CA VAL A 21 2.37 5.98 4.12
C VAL A 21 2.20 5.87 5.63
N ASN A 22 0.95 5.95 6.12
CA ASN A 22 0.72 6.02 7.56
C ASN A 22 0.89 4.68 8.26
N LEU A 23 0.51 3.56 7.62
CA LEU A 23 0.80 2.23 8.14
C LEU A 23 2.30 1.98 8.23
N ALA A 24 3.06 2.27 7.16
CA ALA A 24 4.51 2.09 7.15
C ALA A 24 5.20 2.95 8.23
N ALA A 25 4.77 4.21 8.40
CA ALA A 25 5.30 5.10 9.43
C ALA A 25 4.96 4.62 10.85
N CYS A 26 3.74 4.12 11.09
CA CYS A 26 3.34 3.57 12.39
C CYS A 26 4.14 2.30 12.72
N LEU A 27 4.33 1.39 11.77
CA LEU A 27 5.18 0.20 11.94
C LEU A 27 6.63 0.61 12.28
N GLY A 28 7.21 1.57 11.54
CA GLY A 28 8.55 2.11 11.83
C GLY A 28 8.65 2.67 13.23
N LYS A 29 7.66 3.45 13.67
CA LYS A 29 7.60 4.01 15.03
C LYS A 29 7.45 2.95 16.12
N MET A 30 6.88 1.80 15.81
CA MET A 30 6.83 0.63 16.69
C MET A 30 8.15 -0.19 16.71
N GLY A 31 9.22 0.32 16.09
CA GLY A 31 10.53 -0.33 16.02
C GLY A 31 10.66 -1.39 14.94
N LYS A 32 9.71 -1.49 14.01
CA LYS A 32 9.76 -2.43 12.89
C LYS A 32 10.50 -1.81 11.71
N LYS A 33 11.57 -2.45 11.24
CA LYS A 33 12.27 -2.02 10.02
C LYS A 33 11.33 -2.16 8.83
N THR A 34 10.88 -1.04 8.27
CA THR A 34 9.82 -0.98 7.26
C THR A 34 10.33 -0.34 5.96
N LEU A 35 10.06 -0.98 4.84
CA LEU A 35 10.25 -0.42 3.51
C LEU A 35 8.88 -0.05 2.94
N LEU A 36 8.71 1.19 2.54
CA LEU A 36 7.60 1.64 1.70
C LEU A 36 8.04 1.58 0.24
N VAL A 37 7.29 0.90 -0.61
CA VAL A 37 7.51 0.85 -2.07
C VAL A 37 6.41 1.65 -2.73
N ASP A 38 6.77 2.73 -3.39
CA ASP A 38 5.84 3.55 -4.16
C ASP A 38 5.78 3.01 -5.60
N ALA A 39 4.67 2.37 -5.95
CA ALA A 39 4.42 1.81 -7.28
C ALA A 39 3.36 2.63 -8.07
N ASP A 40 2.98 3.81 -7.58
CA ASP A 40 2.09 4.72 -8.30
C ASP A 40 2.93 5.77 -9.06
N PRO A 41 2.75 5.96 -10.39
CA PRO A 41 3.44 7.00 -11.17
C PRO A 41 3.29 8.42 -10.61
N GLN A 42 2.20 8.69 -9.87
CA GLN A 42 1.99 9.99 -9.23
C GLN A 42 3.02 10.28 -8.12
N GLY A 43 3.66 9.26 -7.55
CA GLY A 43 4.70 9.41 -6.54
C GLY A 43 4.21 10.08 -5.25
N ASN A 44 2.94 9.86 -4.89
CA ASN A 44 2.33 10.49 -3.71
C ASN A 44 2.84 9.90 -2.40
N ALA A 45 3.18 8.61 -2.38
CA ALA A 45 3.83 8.01 -1.22
C ALA A 45 5.25 8.54 -1.04
N THR A 46 5.96 8.77 -2.15
CA THR A 46 7.31 9.36 -2.17
C THR A 46 7.33 10.74 -1.53
N SER A 47 6.48 11.66 -2.00
CA SER A 47 6.38 13.00 -1.39
C SER A 47 5.80 12.95 0.03
N GLY A 48 4.91 12.01 0.34
CA GLY A 48 4.30 11.84 1.66
C GLY A 48 5.26 11.42 2.78
N VAL A 49 6.51 11.05 2.44
CA VAL A 49 7.58 10.74 3.39
C VAL A 49 8.80 11.66 3.22
N ALA A 50 8.58 12.91 2.82
CA ALA A 50 9.58 13.98 2.71
C ALA A 50 10.68 13.72 1.64
N ILE A 51 10.43 12.91 0.62
CA ILE A 51 11.37 12.74 -0.49
C ILE A 51 11.02 13.69 -1.63
N ASP A 52 11.99 14.48 -2.03
CA ASP A 52 11.89 15.37 -3.20
C ASP A 52 12.01 14.56 -4.48
N LYS A 53 10.89 14.39 -5.18
CA LYS A 53 10.80 13.61 -6.43
C LYS A 53 11.77 14.11 -7.51
N SER A 54 12.10 15.40 -7.53
CA SER A 54 13.01 15.99 -8.52
C SER A 54 14.48 15.53 -8.34
N LYS A 55 14.83 15.00 -7.18
CA LYS A 55 16.16 14.52 -6.83
C LYS A 55 16.31 13.00 -6.87
N VAL A 56 15.23 12.28 -7.17
CA VAL A 56 15.24 10.82 -7.27
C VAL A 56 16.00 10.40 -8.53
N LYS A 57 17.10 9.65 -8.35
CA LYS A 57 17.91 9.12 -9.47
C LYS A 57 17.47 7.74 -9.90
N PHE A 58 17.12 6.89 -8.95
CA PHE A 58 16.64 5.52 -9.18
C PHE A 58 15.32 5.32 -8.47
N SER A 59 14.38 4.68 -9.14
CA SER A 59 13.01 4.54 -8.67
C SER A 59 12.45 3.14 -8.97
N THR A 60 11.19 2.91 -8.66
CA THR A 60 10.46 1.70 -9.07
C THR A 60 10.50 1.52 -10.60
N TYR A 61 10.49 2.61 -11.37
CA TYR A 61 10.69 2.56 -12.83
C TYR A 61 12.04 1.91 -13.17
N SER A 62 13.12 2.37 -12.55
CA SER A 62 14.47 1.84 -12.83
C SER A 62 14.56 0.34 -12.55
N ILE A 63 13.83 -0.16 -11.55
CA ILE A 63 13.75 -1.61 -11.29
C ILE A 63 13.00 -2.34 -12.42
N LEU A 64 11.83 -1.86 -12.78
CA LEU A 64 10.94 -2.54 -13.73
C LEU A 64 11.48 -2.48 -15.16
N VAL A 65 12.02 -1.31 -15.57
CA VAL A 65 12.43 -1.06 -16.94
C VAL A 65 13.93 -1.29 -17.12
N ASP A 66 14.79 -0.72 -16.28
CA ASP A 66 16.24 -0.78 -16.45
C ASP A 66 16.88 -2.00 -15.78
N GLY A 67 16.14 -2.73 -14.94
CA GLY A 67 16.67 -3.88 -14.18
C GLY A 67 17.61 -3.47 -13.04
N ALA A 68 17.45 -2.25 -12.50
CA ALA A 68 18.25 -1.77 -11.38
C ALA A 68 18.02 -2.63 -10.13
N LYS A 69 19.07 -2.80 -9.32
CA LYS A 69 18.97 -3.50 -8.05
C LYS A 69 18.22 -2.65 -7.02
N ALA A 70 17.36 -3.28 -6.23
CA ALA A 70 16.56 -2.55 -5.23
C ALA A 70 17.43 -1.81 -4.21
N GLU A 71 18.60 -2.33 -3.83
CA GLU A 71 19.54 -1.69 -2.91
C GLU A 71 20.01 -0.31 -3.41
N GLN A 72 20.06 -0.11 -4.72
CA GLN A 72 20.46 1.17 -5.33
C GLN A 72 19.32 2.20 -5.35
N CYS A 73 18.09 1.71 -5.25
CA CYS A 73 16.87 2.52 -5.36
C CYS A 73 16.30 2.93 -3.99
N VAL A 74 16.65 2.20 -2.92
CA VAL A 74 16.14 2.48 -1.58
C VAL A 74 16.78 3.75 -1.00
N LEU A 75 15.94 4.63 -0.47
CA LEU A 75 16.34 5.86 0.22
C LEU A 75 15.93 5.81 1.69
N THR A 76 16.72 6.45 2.55
CA THR A 76 16.36 6.72 3.94
C THR A 76 15.36 7.86 4.01
N THR A 77 14.43 7.80 4.95
CA THR A 77 13.50 8.88 5.25
C THR A 77 13.86 9.54 6.60
N PRO A 78 13.37 10.73 6.93
CA PRO A 78 13.57 11.33 8.25
C PRO A 78 12.74 10.68 9.38
N TYR A 79 12.01 9.60 9.08
CA TYR A 79 11.11 8.93 10.02
C TYR A 79 11.69 7.62 10.55
N ASP A 80 11.35 7.30 11.80
CA ASP A 80 11.93 6.17 12.54
C ASP A 80 11.74 4.84 11.77
N ASN A 81 12.85 4.13 11.53
CA ASN A 81 12.89 2.79 10.89
C ASN A 81 12.12 2.68 9.55
N LEU A 82 11.91 3.81 8.86
CA LEU A 82 11.20 3.87 7.59
C LEU A 82 12.16 4.22 6.44
N HIS A 83 12.27 3.30 5.49
CA HIS A 83 12.91 3.52 4.20
C HIS A 83 11.87 3.59 3.10
N ILE A 84 12.24 4.13 1.94
CA ILE A 84 11.38 4.15 0.76
C ILE A 84 12.14 3.72 -0.50
N LEU A 85 11.45 2.95 -1.34
CA LEU A 85 11.76 2.79 -2.74
C LEU A 85 10.82 3.73 -3.51
N PRO A 86 11.34 4.86 -4.02
CA PRO A 86 10.51 5.95 -4.54
C PRO A 86 9.95 5.65 -5.93
N SER A 87 8.90 6.36 -6.31
CA SER A 87 8.37 6.41 -7.67
C SER A 87 8.89 7.63 -8.44
N SER A 88 8.73 7.58 -9.77
CA SER A 88 8.92 8.71 -10.68
C SER A 88 7.79 8.78 -11.71
N LEU A 89 7.63 9.92 -12.38
CA LEU A 89 6.63 10.08 -13.45
C LEU A 89 6.86 9.12 -14.62
N ASP A 90 8.11 8.72 -14.88
CA ASP A 90 8.46 7.77 -15.94
C ASP A 90 7.76 6.42 -15.75
N LEU A 91 7.41 6.07 -14.51
CA LEU A 91 6.67 4.85 -14.21
C LEU A 91 5.33 4.75 -14.95
N ALA A 92 4.77 5.88 -15.43
CA ALA A 92 3.56 5.88 -16.25
C ALA A 92 3.76 5.16 -17.60
N ALA A 93 4.97 5.20 -18.17
CA ALA A 93 5.32 4.51 -19.40
C ALA A 93 5.73 3.03 -19.18
N ALA A 94 6.08 2.67 -17.96
CA ALA A 94 6.65 1.36 -17.64
C ALA A 94 5.79 0.18 -18.12
N GLU A 95 4.46 0.27 -18.04
CA GLU A 95 3.57 -0.82 -18.47
C GLU A 95 3.73 -1.16 -19.94
N LEU A 96 3.95 -0.16 -20.80
CA LEU A 96 4.20 -0.36 -22.23
C LEU A 96 5.61 -0.94 -22.47
N GLU A 97 6.61 -0.41 -21.77
CA GLU A 97 8.00 -0.79 -21.95
C GLU A 97 8.31 -2.22 -21.46
N ILE A 98 7.59 -2.68 -20.42
CA ILE A 98 7.77 -4.05 -19.92
C ILE A 98 6.82 -5.05 -20.57
N ALA A 99 5.89 -4.61 -21.45
CA ALA A 99 4.83 -5.46 -21.99
C ALA A 99 5.34 -6.72 -22.69
N GLU A 100 6.51 -6.65 -23.34
CA GLU A 100 7.12 -7.77 -24.07
C GLU A 100 8.27 -8.43 -23.30
N LYS A 101 8.59 -7.97 -22.09
CA LYS A 101 9.65 -8.58 -21.28
C LYS A 101 9.25 -10.00 -20.83
N PRO A 102 10.18 -10.96 -20.84
CA PRO A 102 9.94 -12.26 -20.23
C PRO A 102 9.72 -12.12 -18.72
N HIS A 103 8.78 -12.87 -18.17
CA HIS A 103 8.43 -12.85 -16.74
C HIS A 103 8.10 -11.44 -16.20
N ARG A 104 7.50 -10.61 -17.05
CA ARG A 104 7.15 -9.19 -16.75
C ARG A 104 6.34 -9.00 -15.49
N GLU A 105 5.61 -9.99 -15.03
CA GLU A 105 4.82 -9.95 -13.79
C GLU A 105 5.67 -10.19 -12.53
N ALA A 106 6.93 -10.64 -12.68
CA ALA A 106 7.82 -11.01 -11.58
C ALA A 106 9.02 -10.06 -11.41
N LEU A 107 9.10 -8.97 -12.15
CA LEU A 107 10.25 -8.04 -12.12
C LEU A 107 10.45 -7.45 -10.74
N LEU A 108 9.38 -6.96 -10.10
CA LEU A 108 9.45 -6.41 -8.75
C LEU A 108 9.78 -7.50 -7.71
N LYS A 109 9.28 -8.72 -7.90
CA LYS A 109 9.60 -9.87 -7.04
C LYS A 109 11.11 -10.16 -7.05
N ASN A 110 11.70 -10.24 -8.25
CA ASN A 110 13.12 -10.52 -8.40
C ASN A 110 14.00 -9.44 -7.74
N ALA A 111 13.56 -8.18 -7.76
CA ALA A 111 14.28 -7.07 -7.14
C ALA A 111 14.11 -7.01 -5.61
N LEU A 112 12.93 -7.31 -5.07
CA LEU A 112 12.66 -7.18 -3.64
C LEU A 112 13.10 -8.38 -2.81
N LEU A 113 13.11 -9.61 -3.38
CA LEU A 113 13.51 -10.81 -2.65
C LEU A 113 14.90 -10.72 -2.01
N PRO A 114 15.95 -10.21 -2.68
CA PRO A 114 17.29 -10.09 -2.09
C PRO A 114 17.33 -9.21 -0.84
N ILE A 115 16.52 -8.14 -0.81
CA ILE A 115 16.49 -7.18 0.30
C ILE A 115 15.46 -7.51 1.37
N LYS A 116 14.57 -8.49 1.15
CA LYS A 116 13.51 -8.91 2.08
C LYS A 116 14.02 -9.23 3.48
N GLN A 117 15.24 -9.74 3.59
CA GLN A 117 15.86 -10.11 4.87
C GLN A 117 16.24 -8.92 5.77
N TYR A 118 16.34 -7.71 5.24
CA TYR A 118 16.75 -6.51 5.97
C TYR A 118 15.58 -5.77 6.64
N TYR A 119 14.35 -6.20 6.38
CA TYR A 119 13.12 -5.56 6.84
C TYR A 119 12.25 -6.53 7.65
N ASP A 120 11.36 -5.96 8.47
CA ASP A 120 10.26 -6.68 9.11
C ASP A 120 8.99 -6.60 8.25
N TYR A 121 8.77 -5.44 7.60
CA TYR A 121 7.63 -5.20 6.72
C TYR A 121 8.07 -4.50 5.42
N ILE A 122 7.40 -4.88 4.32
CA ILE A 122 7.46 -4.16 3.04
C ILE A 122 6.02 -3.81 2.67
N ILE A 123 5.71 -2.52 2.60
CA ILE A 123 4.39 -2.01 2.23
C ILE A 123 4.47 -1.48 0.79
N ILE A 124 3.62 -1.98 -0.11
CA ILE A 124 3.62 -1.55 -1.52
C ILE A 124 2.37 -0.72 -1.79
N ASP A 125 2.55 0.56 -2.13
CA ASP A 125 1.48 1.46 -2.58
C ASP A 125 1.18 1.24 -4.05
N CYS A 126 0.01 0.68 -4.38
CA CYS A 126 -0.37 0.36 -5.75
C CYS A 126 -1.16 1.49 -6.42
N PRO A 127 -0.99 1.68 -7.74
CA PRO A 127 -1.80 2.63 -8.52
C PRO A 127 -3.29 2.24 -8.53
N PRO A 128 -4.20 3.15 -8.95
CA PRO A 128 -5.62 2.86 -9.08
C PRO A 128 -5.95 2.09 -10.38
N SER A 129 -5.06 1.21 -10.82
CA SER A 129 -5.23 0.36 -12.00
C SER A 129 -4.95 -1.09 -11.64
N LEU A 130 -5.46 -2.03 -12.42
CA LEU A 130 -5.17 -3.45 -12.31
C LEU A 130 -4.22 -3.92 -13.44
N GLY A 131 -3.31 -3.05 -13.86
CA GLY A 131 -2.32 -3.28 -14.90
C GLY A 131 -1.10 -4.08 -14.43
N LEU A 132 -0.02 -4.05 -15.23
CA LEU A 132 1.19 -4.83 -14.98
C LEU A 132 1.93 -4.38 -13.71
N ILE A 133 1.88 -3.11 -13.34
CA ILE A 133 2.49 -2.62 -12.11
C ILE A 133 1.81 -3.24 -10.89
N THR A 134 0.47 -3.23 -10.85
CA THR A 134 -0.30 -3.88 -9.77
C THR A 134 -0.10 -5.39 -9.79
N ALA A 135 0.00 -6.03 -10.96
CA ALA A 135 0.31 -7.45 -11.06
C ALA A 135 1.68 -7.77 -10.45
N ASN A 136 2.72 -6.96 -10.70
CA ASN A 136 4.03 -7.08 -10.07
C ASN A 136 3.96 -6.98 -8.54
N ALA A 137 3.22 -6.00 -8.02
CA ALA A 137 3.02 -5.83 -6.58
C ALA A 137 2.35 -7.06 -5.94
N LEU A 138 1.27 -7.57 -6.55
CA LEU A 138 0.54 -8.75 -6.05
C LEU A 138 1.34 -10.07 -6.22
N THR A 139 2.22 -10.14 -7.23
CA THR A 139 3.07 -11.31 -7.46
C THR A 139 4.14 -11.50 -6.38
N VAL A 140 4.63 -10.39 -5.80
CA VAL A 140 5.64 -10.45 -4.73
C VAL A 140 5.03 -10.43 -3.33
N ALA A 141 3.80 -9.93 -3.17
CA ALA A 141 3.17 -9.75 -1.87
C ALA A 141 2.83 -11.09 -1.19
N ASP A 142 3.07 -11.19 0.12
CA ASP A 142 2.57 -12.28 0.94
C ASP A 142 1.06 -12.12 1.17
N THR A 143 0.61 -10.86 1.35
CA THR A 143 -0.80 -10.52 1.53
C THR A 143 -1.15 -9.20 0.84
N PHE A 144 -2.46 -8.94 0.66
CA PHE A 144 -2.93 -7.63 0.19
C PHE A 144 -4.01 -7.06 1.10
N LEU A 145 -3.92 -5.75 1.37
CA LEU A 145 -4.89 -4.97 2.14
C LEU A 145 -5.72 -4.12 1.18
N VAL A 146 -7.03 -4.09 1.40
CA VAL A 146 -7.97 -3.37 0.55
C VAL A 146 -8.61 -2.23 1.32
N PRO A 147 -8.18 -0.96 1.10
CA PRO A 147 -8.90 0.19 1.61
C PRO A 147 -10.21 0.36 0.85
N ILE A 148 -11.31 0.54 1.57
CA ILE A 148 -12.64 0.76 0.99
C ILE A 148 -13.23 2.02 1.62
N GLN A 149 -13.54 3.01 0.80
CA GLN A 149 -14.33 4.15 1.23
C GLN A 149 -15.79 3.73 1.40
N CYS A 150 -16.42 4.12 2.53
CA CYS A 150 -17.81 3.77 2.84
C CYS A 150 -18.81 4.58 2.00
N GLU A 151 -18.84 4.34 0.69
CA GLU A 151 -19.75 4.97 -0.29
C GLU A 151 -20.47 3.91 -1.14
N TYR A 152 -21.59 4.28 -1.78
CA TYR A 152 -22.47 3.37 -2.52
C TYR A 152 -21.77 2.49 -3.57
N TYR A 153 -20.82 3.06 -4.32
CA TYR A 153 -20.07 2.33 -5.35
C TYR A 153 -18.84 1.54 -4.82
N ALA A 154 -18.75 1.36 -3.51
CA ALA A 154 -17.57 0.70 -2.91
C ALA A 154 -17.37 -0.76 -3.34
N LEU A 155 -18.44 -1.46 -3.67
CA LEU A 155 -18.43 -2.90 -3.96
C LEU A 155 -18.12 -3.25 -5.41
N GLU A 156 -18.34 -2.33 -6.35
CA GLU A 156 -18.16 -2.60 -7.78
C GLU A 156 -16.68 -2.87 -8.11
N GLY A 157 -15.78 -1.97 -7.69
CA GLY A 157 -14.34 -2.14 -7.88
C GLY A 157 -13.74 -3.34 -7.13
N LEU A 158 -14.40 -3.77 -6.06
CA LEU A 158 -13.96 -4.90 -5.25
C LEU A 158 -14.05 -6.24 -5.99
N SER A 159 -15.10 -6.48 -6.73
CA SER A 159 -15.28 -7.70 -7.53
C SER A 159 -14.18 -7.85 -8.59
N GLN A 160 -13.79 -6.75 -9.23
CA GLN A 160 -12.73 -6.75 -10.23
C GLN A 160 -11.35 -7.00 -9.59
N LEU A 161 -11.07 -6.41 -8.45
CA LEU A 161 -9.85 -6.68 -7.70
C LEU A 161 -9.75 -8.16 -7.31
N ILE A 162 -10.81 -8.75 -6.76
CA ILE A 162 -10.84 -10.17 -6.38
C ILE A 162 -10.60 -11.08 -7.57
N ASN A 163 -11.18 -10.77 -8.74
CA ASN A 163 -10.93 -11.53 -9.95
C ASN A 163 -9.48 -11.44 -10.42
N THR A 164 -8.87 -10.25 -10.32
CA THR A 164 -7.44 -10.06 -10.61
C THR A 164 -6.58 -10.86 -9.63
N VAL A 165 -6.85 -10.80 -8.33
CA VAL A 165 -6.13 -11.58 -7.33
C VAL A 165 -6.27 -13.09 -7.59
N LYS A 166 -7.46 -13.59 -7.91
CA LYS A 166 -7.65 -15.01 -8.28
C LYS A 166 -6.78 -15.42 -9.47
N ARG A 167 -6.62 -14.55 -10.48
CA ARG A 167 -5.75 -14.80 -11.63
C ARG A 167 -4.29 -14.82 -11.21
N ILE A 168 -3.84 -13.84 -10.42
CA ILE A 168 -2.48 -13.79 -9.88
C ILE A 168 -2.19 -15.02 -9.02
N LYS A 169 -3.11 -15.39 -8.13
CA LYS A 169 -2.97 -16.59 -7.27
C LYS A 169 -2.76 -17.85 -8.10
N ARG A 170 -3.51 -18.01 -9.18
CA ARG A 170 -3.43 -19.20 -10.05
C ARG A 170 -2.16 -19.26 -10.90
N GLN A 171 -1.62 -18.11 -11.32
CA GLN A 171 -0.57 -18.07 -12.35
C GLN A 171 0.81 -17.68 -11.82
N TYR A 172 0.89 -16.86 -10.77
CA TYR A 172 2.13 -16.19 -10.37
C TYR A 172 2.45 -16.26 -8.88
N ASN A 173 1.43 -16.36 -8.00
CA ASN A 173 1.62 -16.33 -6.55
C ASN A 173 0.52 -17.12 -5.83
N GLU A 174 0.70 -18.45 -5.72
CA GLU A 174 -0.29 -19.35 -5.11
C GLU A 174 -0.56 -19.05 -3.62
N SER A 175 0.41 -18.44 -2.94
CA SER A 175 0.35 -18.16 -1.50
C SER A 175 -0.32 -16.83 -1.15
N ILE A 176 -0.61 -15.96 -2.12
CA ILE A 176 -1.19 -14.65 -1.81
C ILE A 176 -2.56 -14.77 -1.12
N GLU A 177 -2.70 -14.05 -0.02
CA GLU A 177 -3.95 -14.00 0.74
C GLU A 177 -4.41 -12.58 1.03
N ILE A 178 -5.70 -12.44 1.38
CA ILE A 178 -6.20 -11.15 1.86
C ILE A 178 -5.75 -10.91 3.30
N GLU A 179 -5.01 -9.80 3.52
CA GLU A 179 -4.67 -9.32 4.87
C GLU A 179 -5.91 -8.84 5.59
N GLY A 180 -6.67 -8.02 4.89
CA GLY A 180 -7.94 -7.53 5.38
C GLY A 180 -8.49 -6.38 4.54
N VAL A 181 -9.73 -6.02 4.86
CA VAL A 181 -10.43 -4.86 4.31
C VAL A 181 -10.45 -3.76 5.35
N LEU A 182 -9.90 -2.60 4.99
CA LEU A 182 -9.86 -1.40 5.83
C LEU A 182 -10.95 -0.42 5.40
N LEU A 183 -11.86 -0.11 6.30
CA LEU A 183 -12.88 0.91 6.06
C LEU A 183 -12.27 2.29 6.27
N THR A 184 -12.29 3.11 5.20
CA THR A 184 -11.71 4.46 5.19
C THR A 184 -12.80 5.53 5.03
N MET A 185 -12.46 6.77 5.41
CA MET A 185 -13.39 7.91 5.40
C MET A 185 -14.71 7.59 6.12
N TYR A 186 -14.59 6.77 7.15
CA TYR A 186 -15.72 6.26 7.92
C TYR A 186 -16.42 7.40 8.66
N ASP A 187 -17.76 7.48 8.52
CA ASP A 187 -18.63 8.34 9.32
C ASP A 187 -19.80 7.49 9.83
N GLY A 188 -19.72 7.09 11.10
CA GLY A 188 -20.72 6.22 11.74
C GLY A 188 -22.11 6.86 11.95
N ARG A 189 -22.27 8.17 11.64
CA ARG A 189 -23.57 8.86 11.72
C ARG A 189 -24.44 8.60 10.48
N LEU A 190 -23.85 8.11 9.41
CA LEU A 190 -24.53 7.90 8.13
C LEU A 190 -25.06 6.46 8.02
N ASN A 191 -26.35 6.31 7.75
CA ASN A 191 -26.98 5.00 7.49
C ASN A 191 -26.32 4.26 6.32
N LEU A 192 -25.91 5.00 5.27
CA LEU A 192 -25.20 4.43 4.13
C LEU A 192 -23.89 3.75 4.54
N THR A 193 -23.15 4.35 5.47
CA THR A 193 -21.92 3.76 5.99
C THR A 193 -22.19 2.37 6.60
N GLN A 194 -23.24 2.25 7.41
CA GLN A 194 -23.60 0.95 8.01
C GLN A 194 -23.98 -0.08 6.96
N GLN A 195 -24.76 0.31 5.95
CA GLN A 195 -25.13 -0.59 4.84
C GLN A 195 -23.90 -1.11 4.09
N VAL A 196 -22.94 -0.23 3.77
CA VAL A 196 -21.67 -0.62 3.12
C VAL A 196 -20.86 -1.58 4.01
N VAL A 197 -20.77 -1.29 5.32
CA VAL A 197 -20.08 -2.17 6.28
C VAL A 197 -20.70 -3.57 6.29
N ASP A 198 -22.02 -3.67 6.33
CA ASP A 198 -22.74 -4.96 6.39
C ASP A 198 -22.54 -5.75 5.09
N GLU A 199 -22.59 -5.09 3.94
CA GLU A 199 -22.29 -5.73 2.65
C GLU A 199 -20.84 -6.20 2.56
N VAL A 200 -19.87 -5.35 2.95
CA VAL A 200 -18.45 -5.75 2.96
C VAL A 200 -18.21 -6.95 3.89
N LYS A 201 -18.87 -7.00 5.05
CA LYS A 201 -18.77 -8.15 5.98
C LYS A 201 -19.37 -9.43 5.41
N LYS A 202 -20.42 -9.35 4.58
CA LYS A 202 -20.96 -10.52 3.88
C LYS A 202 -19.96 -11.10 2.86
N PHE A 203 -19.29 -10.21 2.09
CA PHE A 203 -18.27 -10.63 1.12
C PHE A 203 -16.96 -11.11 1.76
N PHE A 204 -16.59 -10.54 2.90
CA PHE A 204 -15.31 -10.80 3.60
C PHE A 204 -15.55 -11.16 5.08
N PRO A 205 -16.24 -12.25 5.38
CA PRO A 205 -16.43 -12.67 6.76
C PRO A 205 -15.08 -12.86 7.44
N ARG A 206 -14.86 -12.22 8.59
CA ARG A 206 -13.63 -12.27 9.40
C ARG A 206 -12.37 -11.61 8.79
N LYS A 207 -12.49 -10.96 7.62
CA LYS A 207 -11.36 -10.25 6.98
C LYS A 207 -11.50 -8.71 7.03
N VAL A 208 -12.56 -8.17 7.64
CA VAL A 208 -12.69 -6.72 7.87
C VAL A 208 -11.92 -6.38 9.14
N PHE A 209 -11.00 -5.39 9.07
CA PHE A 209 -10.30 -4.91 10.25
C PHE A 209 -11.29 -4.33 11.28
N LYS A 210 -10.98 -4.50 12.56
CA LYS A 210 -11.72 -3.85 13.64
C LYS A 210 -11.53 -2.34 13.59
N THR A 211 -10.32 -1.94 13.21
CA THR A 211 -9.95 -0.54 13.02
C THR A 211 -10.66 0.06 11.81
N VAL A 212 -11.20 1.27 11.97
CA VAL A 212 -11.74 2.10 10.89
C VAL A 212 -10.99 3.42 10.84
N VAL A 213 -10.74 3.96 9.63
CA VAL A 213 -10.07 5.25 9.47
C VAL A 213 -11.15 6.32 9.22
N PRO A 214 -11.36 7.27 10.15
CA PRO A 214 -12.35 8.31 9.97
C PRO A 214 -11.93 9.32 8.90
N ARG A 215 -12.90 10.04 8.33
CA ARG A 215 -12.59 11.23 7.55
C ARG A 215 -11.97 12.29 8.47
N GLY A 216 -10.83 12.86 8.06
CA GLY A 216 -10.11 13.81 8.90
C GLY A 216 -9.27 14.80 8.10
N VAL A 217 -9.38 16.07 8.44
CA VAL A 217 -8.65 17.17 7.79
C VAL A 217 -7.13 16.95 7.92
N ARG A 218 -6.65 16.51 9.08
CA ARG A 218 -5.22 16.25 9.32
C ARG A 218 -4.62 15.20 8.38
N LEU A 219 -5.40 14.18 8.00
CA LEU A 219 -4.99 13.17 7.00
C LEU A 219 -4.83 13.76 5.60
N SER A 220 -5.57 14.82 5.28
CA SER A 220 -5.47 15.50 3.99
C SER A 220 -4.38 16.57 3.98
N GLU A 221 -4.09 17.19 5.12
CA GLU A 221 -3.06 18.23 5.27
C GLU A 221 -1.65 17.64 5.35
N ALA A 222 -1.43 16.58 6.12
CA ALA A 222 -0.12 16.00 6.40
C ALA A 222 0.72 15.73 5.13
N PRO A 223 0.17 15.22 4.02
CA PRO A 223 0.93 15.01 2.78
C PRO A 223 1.50 16.28 2.16
N SER A 224 0.85 17.45 2.33
CA SER A 224 1.36 18.72 1.81
C SER A 224 2.62 19.21 2.54
N PHE A 225 2.88 18.65 3.72
CA PHE A 225 4.10 18.88 4.50
C PHE A 225 5.12 17.73 4.35
N GLY A 226 4.84 16.74 3.49
CA GLY A 226 5.68 15.55 3.34
C GLY A 226 5.72 14.69 4.62
N MET A 227 4.68 14.71 5.43
CA MET A 227 4.66 14.06 6.74
C MET A 227 3.60 12.95 6.83
N PRO A 228 3.95 11.75 7.33
CA PRO A 228 2.95 10.84 7.84
C PRO A 228 2.18 11.48 9.01
N VAL A 229 0.87 11.19 9.12
CA VAL A 229 0.00 11.88 10.09
C VAL A 229 0.46 11.73 11.55
N ILE A 230 1.11 10.62 11.90
CA ILE A 230 1.61 10.36 13.25
C ILE A 230 2.77 11.31 13.65
N TYR A 231 3.47 11.89 12.67
CA TYR A 231 4.49 12.92 12.87
C TYR A 231 3.93 14.33 12.71
N TYR A 232 2.85 14.50 11.94
CA TYR A 232 2.17 15.78 11.75
C TYR A 232 1.30 16.17 12.95
N ASP A 233 0.40 15.26 13.38
CA ASP A 233 -0.48 15.43 14.56
C ASP A 233 -0.75 14.07 15.20
N LYS A 234 0.06 13.73 16.22
CA LYS A 234 -0.02 12.46 16.94
C LYS A 234 -1.36 12.24 17.64
N SER A 235 -2.05 13.32 18.02
CA SER A 235 -3.28 13.27 18.82
C SER A 235 -4.55 13.14 17.97
N CYS A 236 -4.49 13.40 16.68
CA CYS A 236 -5.67 13.34 15.82
C CYS A 236 -6.21 11.90 15.66
N LYS A 237 -7.50 11.80 15.39
CA LYS A 237 -8.19 10.50 15.19
C LYS A 237 -7.57 9.66 14.07
N GLY A 238 -7.05 10.29 13.01
CA GLY A 238 -6.37 9.60 11.91
C GLY A 238 -5.09 8.91 12.36
N SER A 239 -4.28 9.60 13.17
CA SER A 239 -3.05 9.06 13.75
C SER A 239 -3.33 7.88 14.67
N GLN A 240 -4.32 8.01 15.55
CA GLN A 240 -4.76 6.93 16.44
C GLN A 240 -5.27 5.71 15.66
N ALA A 241 -6.04 5.93 14.58
CA ALA A 241 -6.56 4.86 13.74
C ALA A 241 -5.42 4.07 13.03
N TYR A 242 -4.43 4.75 12.45
CA TYR A 242 -3.32 4.05 11.80
C TYR A 242 -2.38 3.37 12.80
N THR A 243 -2.23 3.91 14.01
CA THR A 243 -1.53 3.22 15.10
C THR A 243 -2.26 1.92 15.47
N ALA A 244 -3.58 1.99 15.68
CA ALA A 244 -4.39 0.80 15.99
C ALA A 244 -4.37 -0.23 14.84
N LEU A 245 -4.36 0.21 13.58
CA LEU A 245 -4.21 -0.70 12.43
C LEU A 245 -2.86 -1.42 12.44
N ALA A 246 -1.77 -0.71 12.71
CA ALA A 246 -0.44 -1.29 12.81
C ALA A 246 -0.37 -2.32 13.95
N GLU A 247 -0.95 -2.01 15.12
CA GLU A 247 -1.06 -2.94 16.24
C GLU A 247 -1.90 -4.18 15.89
N GLU A 248 -3.02 -4.01 15.18
CA GLU A 248 -3.88 -5.11 14.73
C GLU A 248 -3.14 -6.04 13.75
N ILE A 249 -2.34 -5.50 12.83
CA ILE A 249 -1.52 -6.28 11.88
C ILE A 249 -0.41 -7.04 12.62
N VAL A 250 0.35 -6.37 13.50
CA VAL A 250 1.41 -7.02 14.30
C VAL A 250 0.83 -8.08 15.25
N GLY A 251 -0.36 -7.84 15.81
CA GLY A 251 -1.03 -8.78 16.70
C GLY A 251 -1.45 -10.09 16.03
N LYS A 252 -1.86 -10.03 14.75
CA LYS A 252 -2.23 -11.23 13.97
C LYS A 252 -1.06 -12.19 13.71
N GLU A 253 0.19 -11.71 13.77
CA GLU A 253 1.37 -12.55 13.56
C GLU A 253 1.80 -13.31 14.80
N ARG A 254 1.27 -12.95 15.98
CA ARG A 254 1.63 -13.56 17.27
C ARG A 254 0.63 -14.63 17.73
N GLY A 255 -0.47 -14.79 17.03
CA GLY A 255 -1.55 -15.75 17.30
C GLY A 255 -1.65 -16.81 16.22
#